data_a72be6cb7e203548a8e19bb25ef23019
#
_entry.id   a72be6cb7e203548a8e19bb25ef23019
#
_cell.length_a   1.000
_cell.length_b   1.000
_cell.length_c   1.000
_cell.angle_alpha   90.00
_cell.angle_beta   90.00
_cell.angle_gamma   90.00
#
_symmetry.space_group_name_H-M   'P 1'
#
loop_
_entity.id
_entity.type
_entity.pdbx_description
1 polymer ?
#
loop_
_entity_poly.entity_id
_entity_poly.type
_entity_poly.pdbx_seq_one_letter_code
_entity_poly.pdbx_strand_id
1 'polypeptide(L)'
;PAKLHAYDAAGKVFEALEVGEWDLAFLAIEPVRAEKIAFSKPYVIIEGTYLVKTDSGFQGVADLDKSGVTIGVGKGAAYDLYLSRTLSNATLVRAPTSAGAVDIFLAERLDAAAGVRQPLEQFALQNDEVRVLIDSFTQIRQAMAIPIQRAHAAAYVQDFIQRHIGSGFVAESLSKSGQGEVHVPPN
;
A
#
# COMPACT_ATOMS: atom_id res chain seq x y z
N PRO A 1 27.98 -5.45 -4.45
CA PRO A 1 26.76 -6.01 -5.03
C PRO A 1 25.60 -5.84 -4.07
N ALA A 2 24.40 -5.44 -4.56
CA ALA A 2 23.21 -5.38 -3.76
C ALA A 2 22.68 -6.81 -3.52
N LYS A 3 22.23 -7.10 -2.30
CA LYS A 3 21.50 -8.32 -1.95
C LYS A 3 20.04 -7.96 -1.78
N LEU A 4 19.15 -8.63 -2.53
CA LEU A 4 17.73 -8.38 -2.47
C LEU A 4 17.07 -9.33 -1.49
N HIS A 5 16.21 -8.77 -0.61
CA HIS A 5 15.34 -9.49 0.30
C HIS A 5 13.89 -9.17 -0.08
N ALA A 6 13.11 -10.20 -0.40
CA ALA A 6 11.70 -10.07 -0.71
C ALA A 6 10.85 -10.45 0.51
N TYR A 7 9.79 -9.69 0.76
CA TYR A 7 8.81 -9.93 1.81
C TYR A 7 7.42 -10.02 1.19
N ASP A 8 6.57 -10.83 1.76
CA ASP A 8 5.19 -11.04 1.32
C ASP A 8 4.19 -10.01 1.89
N ALA A 9 4.67 -9.12 2.79
CA ALA A 9 3.85 -8.07 3.39
C ALA A 9 4.68 -6.83 3.77
N ALA A 10 4.12 -5.64 3.56
CA ALA A 10 4.76 -4.37 3.90
C ALA A 10 5.00 -4.22 5.42
N GLY A 11 4.12 -4.81 6.25
CA GLY A 11 4.33 -4.87 7.70
C GLY A 11 5.60 -5.61 8.08
N LYS A 12 5.91 -6.72 7.41
CA LYS A 12 7.14 -7.50 7.64
C LYS A 12 8.40 -6.75 7.23
N VAL A 13 8.36 -5.94 6.17
CA VAL A 13 9.47 -5.04 5.82
C VAL A 13 9.76 -4.08 6.97
N PHE A 14 8.71 -3.51 7.58
CA PHE A 14 8.88 -2.60 8.70
C PHE A 14 9.37 -3.31 9.98
N GLU A 15 8.85 -4.51 10.27
CA GLU A 15 9.32 -5.34 11.39
C GLU A 15 10.80 -5.74 11.24
N ALA A 16 11.25 -6.05 10.02
CA ALA A 16 12.64 -6.42 9.72
C ALA A 16 13.66 -5.28 9.98
N LEU A 17 13.20 -4.02 10.05
CA LEU A 17 14.02 -2.88 10.48
C LEU A 17 14.59 -3.07 11.89
N GLU A 18 13.80 -3.62 12.80
CA GLU A 18 14.16 -3.79 14.23
C GLU A 18 15.36 -4.72 14.41
N VAL A 19 15.53 -5.67 13.52
CA VAL A 19 16.64 -6.63 13.54
C VAL A 19 17.76 -6.28 12.54
N GLY A 20 17.66 -5.12 11.89
CA GLY A 20 18.67 -4.62 10.96
C GLY A 20 18.85 -5.45 9.71
N GLU A 21 17.78 -6.08 9.20
CA GLU A 21 17.86 -7.02 8.10
C GLU A 21 18.08 -6.34 6.73
N TRP A 22 17.80 -5.04 6.62
CA TRP A 22 17.99 -4.26 5.40
C TRP A 22 18.64 -2.89 5.66
N ASP A 23 19.38 -2.41 4.67
CA ASP A 23 20.02 -1.09 4.66
C ASP A 23 19.18 -0.05 3.91
N LEU A 24 18.42 -0.51 2.92
CA LEU A 24 17.53 0.27 2.07
C LEU A 24 16.30 -0.57 1.76
N ALA A 25 15.13 0.04 1.84
CA ALA A 25 13.86 -0.60 1.49
C ALA A 25 13.03 0.29 0.55
N PHE A 26 12.03 -0.30 -0.08
CA PHE A 26 10.97 0.39 -0.80
C PHE A 26 9.68 0.21 0.00
N LEU A 27 9.16 1.31 0.54
CA LEU A 27 8.05 1.25 1.49
C LEU A 27 7.23 2.54 1.44
N ALA A 28 5.94 2.43 1.69
CA ALA A 28 5.07 3.59 1.76
C ALA A 28 5.42 4.49 2.96
N ILE A 29 5.38 5.79 2.73
CA ILE A 29 5.52 6.80 3.78
C ILE A 29 4.27 6.74 4.66
N GLU A 30 4.46 6.42 5.94
CA GLU A 30 3.42 6.41 6.97
C GLU A 30 3.96 7.04 8.27
N PRO A 31 3.14 7.78 9.05
CA PRO A 31 3.61 8.48 10.25
C PRO A 31 4.37 7.58 11.22
N VAL A 32 3.81 6.42 11.56
CA VAL A 32 4.45 5.47 12.50
C VAL A 32 5.78 4.93 11.97
N ARG A 33 5.96 4.82 10.66
CA ARG A 33 7.20 4.39 10.04
C ARG A 33 8.23 5.51 10.02
N ALA A 34 7.79 6.77 9.82
CA ALA A 34 8.69 7.94 9.77
C ALA A 34 9.38 8.23 11.11
N GLU A 35 8.90 7.67 12.22
CA GLU A 35 9.59 7.73 13.51
C GLU A 35 10.94 6.98 13.52
N LYS A 36 11.06 5.94 12.69
CA LYS A 36 12.22 5.03 12.63
C LYS A 36 12.93 5.02 11.28
N ILE A 37 12.34 5.63 10.26
CA ILE A 37 12.79 5.60 8.87
C ILE A 37 12.93 7.02 8.32
N ALA A 38 14.05 7.30 7.68
CA ALA A 38 14.20 8.46 6.81
C ALA A 38 13.77 8.07 5.39
N PHE A 39 12.77 8.77 4.84
CA PHE A 39 12.23 8.54 3.52
C PHE A 39 12.76 9.52 2.50
N SER A 40 12.92 9.08 1.25
CA SER A 40 13.03 9.98 0.10
C SER A 40 11.67 10.63 -0.20
N LYS A 41 11.64 11.57 -1.15
CA LYS A 41 10.37 11.92 -1.82
C LYS A 41 9.76 10.66 -2.48
N PRO A 42 8.45 10.61 -2.65
CA PRO A 42 7.80 9.46 -3.29
C PRO A 42 8.23 9.35 -4.75
N TYR A 43 8.44 8.12 -5.22
CA TYR A 43 8.73 7.83 -6.63
C TYR A 43 7.49 7.32 -7.38
N VAL A 44 6.48 6.87 -6.67
CA VAL A 44 5.18 6.48 -7.21
C VAL A 44 4.08 6.71 -6.19
N ILE A 45 2.90 7.09 -6.67
CA ILE A 45 1.69 7.25 -5.87
C ILE A 45 0.67 6.22 -6.38
N ILE A 46 0.17 5.39 -5.49
CA ILE A 46 -0.86 4.40 -5.73
C ILE A 46 -2.07 4.69 -4.85
N GLU A 47 -3.23 4.11 -5.16
CA GLU A 47 -4.46 4.38 -4.45
C GLU A 47 -4.87 3.23 -3.54
N GLY A 48 -5.38 3.58 -2.35
CA GLY A 48 -6.09 2.66 -1.47
C GLY A 48 -7.59 2.76 -1.69
N THR A 49 -8.24 1.62 -1.98
CA THR A 49 -9.69 1.54 -2.21
C THR A 49 -10.25 0.24 -1.64
N TYR A 50 -11.52 -0.03 -1.89
CA TYR A 50 -12.20 -1.24 -1.42
C TYR A 50 -12.66 -2.13 -2.57
N LEU A 51 -12.55 -3.43 -2.34
CA LEU A 51 -13.23 -4.49 -3.06
C LEU A 51 -14.48 -4.85 -2.27
N VAL A 52 -15.63 -4.87 -2.92
CA VAL A 52 -16.92 -5.20 -2.32
C VAL A 52 -17.65 -6.24 -3.17
N LYS A 53 -18.68 -6.90 -2.64
CA LYS A 53 -19.55 -7.75 -3.45
C LYS A 53 -20.28 -6.93 -4.50
N THR A 54 -20.47 -7.48 -5.70
CA THR A 54 -21.13 -6.81 -6.84
C THR A 54 -22.56 -6.39 -6.49
N ASP A 55 -23.28 -7.20 -5.70
CA ASP A 55 -24.64 -6.96 -5.24
C ASP A 55 -24.73 -6.12 -3.95
N SER A 56 -23.60 -5.70 -3.39
CA SER A 56 -23.59 -4.84 -2.20
C SER A 56 -24.14 -3.45 -2.48
N GLY A 57 -24.76 -2.84 -1.47
CA GLY A 57 -25.29 -1.47 -1.55
C GLY A 57 -24.25 -0.35 -1.49
N PHE A 58 -22.96 -0.68 -1.26
CA PHE A 58 -21.90 0.32 -1.16
C PHE A 58 -21.58 0.95 -2.51
N GLN A 59 -21.68 2.28 -2.62
CA GLN A 59 -21.43 3.00 -3.86
C GLN A 59 -20.09 3.78 -3.82
N GLY A 60 -19.63 4.16 -2.64
CA GLY A 60 -18.41 4.91 -2.44
C GLY A 60 -17.71 4.55 -1.13
N VAL A 61 -16.43 4.98 -1.00
CA VAL A 61 -15.61 4.66 0.18
C VAL A 61 -16.21 5.19 1.49
N ALA A 62 -16.96 6.29 1.43
CA ALA A 62 -17.63 6.87 2.60
C ALA A 62 -18.74 5.98 3.17
N ASP A 63 -19.26 5.06 2.37
CA ASP A 63 -20.32 4.14 2.81
C ASP A 63 -19.85 3.10 3.83
N LEU A 64 -18.53 2.87 3.91
CA LEU A 64 -17.98 1.78 4.70
C LEU A 64 -17.62 2.15 6.14
N ASP A 65 -17.54 3.42 6.51
CA ASP A 65 -17.33 3.78 7.94
C ASP A 65 -18.65 3.83 8.72
N LYS A 66 -19.29 2.69 8.84
CA LYS A 66 -20.57 2.53 9.58
C LYS A 66 -20.44 1.42 10.62
N SER A 67 -21.21 1.57 11.70
CA SER A 67 -21.31 0.53 12.73
C SER A 67 -21.82 -0.78 12.14
N GLY A 68 -21.13 -1.88 12.48
CA GLY A 68 -21.43 -3.23 11.98
C GLY A 68 -20.75 -3.58 10.68
N VAL A 69 -20.14 -2.63 9.96
CA VAL A 69 -19.35 -2.90 8.76
C VAL A 69 -18.00 -3.51 9.15
N THR A 70 -17.62 -4.60 8.46
CA THR A 70 -16.37 -5.34 8.66
C THR A 70 -15.51 -5.29 7.40
N ILE A 71 -14.23 -4.92 7.57
CA ILE A 71 -13.30 -4.69 6.46
C ILE A 71 -12.03 -5.52 6.64
N GLY A 72 -11.75 -6.41 5.69
CA GLY A 72 -10.50 -7.18 5.63
C GLY A 72 -9.33 -6.29 5.23
N VAL A 73 -8.21 -6.35 5.97
CA VAL A 73 -6.98 -5.59 5.69
C VAL A 73 -5.74 -6.46 5.85
N GLY A 74 -4.71 -6.22 5.04
CA GLY A 74 -3.38 -6.81 5.26
C GLY A 74 -2.68 -6.11 6.43
N LYS A 75 -2.34 -6.84 7.47
CA LYS A 75 -1.72 -6.33 8.70
C LYS A 75 -0.48 -5.49 8.41
N GLY A 76 -0.47 -4.25 8.90
CA GLY A 76 0.65 -3.33 8.76
C GLY A 76 0.87 -2.77 7.35
N ALA A 77 -0.03 -3.03 6.39
CA ALA A 77 -0.05 -2.35 5.10
C ALA A 77 -0.35 -0.85 5.28
N ALA A 78 0.06 -0.01 4.34
CA ALA A 78 -0.17 1.44 4.44
C ALA A 78 -1.66 1.78 4.58
N TYR A 79 -2.52 1.08 3.84
CA TYR A 79 -3.97 1.27 3.94
C TYR A 79 -4.55 0.76 5.28
N ASP A 80 -4.01 -0.31 5.90
CA ASP A 80 -4.38 -0.72 7.26
C ASP A 80 -4.01 0.36 8.27
N LEU A 81 -2.79 0.89 8.20
CA LEU A 81 -2.32 1.96 9.07
C LEU A 81 -3.17 3.24 8.91
N TYR A 82 -3.52 3.57 7.66
CA TYR A 82 -4.40 4.70 7.38
C TYR A 82 -5.79 4.49 7.96
N LEU A 83 -6.45 3.39 7.65
CA LEU A 83 -7.81 3.08 8.09
C LEU A 83 -7.90 2.95 9.62
N SER A 84 -6.86 2.41 10.27
CA SER A 84 -6.78 2.29 11.74
C SER A 84 -6.84 3.64 12.47
N ARG A 85 -6.42 4.73 11.81
CA ARG A 85 -6.46 6.08 12.42
C ARG A 85 -7.60 6.96 11.92
N THR A 86 -8.30 6.57 10.85
CA THR A 86 -9.33 7.41 10.22
C THR A 86 -10.75 6.88 10.35
N LEU A 87 -10.93 5.56 10.39
CA LEU A 87 -12.24 4.96 10.62
C LEU A 87 -12.65 5.11 12.09
N SER A 88 -13.91 5.44 12.28
CA SER A 88 -14.49 5.64 13.61
C SER A 88 -15.50 4.55 13.98
N ASN A 89 -16.14 3.92 13.01
CA ASN A 89 -17.31 3.06 13.23
C ASN A 89 -17.10 1.63 12.70
N ALA A 90 -16.42 1.45 11.58
CA ALA A 90 -16.20 0.14 10.98
C ALA A 90 -15.11 -0.68 11.73
N THR A 91 -15.21 -1.99 11.64
CA THR A 91 -14.26 -2.94 12.25
C THR A 91 -13.27 -3.46 11.24
N LEU A 92 -11.97 -3.36 11.53
CA LEU A 92 -10.89 -3.93 10.70
C LEU A 92 -10.57 -5.37 11.13
N VAL A 93 -10.63 -6.29 10.17
CA VAL A 93 -10.21 -7.70 10.34
C VAL A 93 -8.89 -7.91 9.60
N ARG A 94 -7.84 -8.28 10.33
CA ARG A 94 -6.46 -8.29 9.81
C ARG A 94 -6.03 -9.68 9.38
N ALA A 95 -5.66 -9.81 8.10
CA ALA A 95 -4.95 -10.97 7.56
C ALA A 95 -3.43 -10.75 7.59
N PRO A 96 -2.60 -11.80 7.57
CA PRO A 96 -1.14 -11.66 7.54
C PRO A 96 -0.59 -10.94 6.31
N THR A 97 -1.28 -11.02 5.18
CA THR A 97 -0.86 -10.44 3.89
C THR A 97 -2.00 -9.66 3.22
N SER A 98 -1.68 -8.86 2.20
CA SER A 98 -2.70 -8.16 1.41
C SER A 98 -3.58 -9.12 0.60
N ALA A 99 -3.03 -10.20 0.05
CA ALA A 99 -3.81 -11.25 -0.59
C ALA A 99 -4.75 -11.94 0.40
N GLY A 100 -4.23 -12.29 1.59
CA GLY A 100 -5.04 -12.85 2.66
C GLY A 100 -6.21 -11.98 3.10
N ALA A 101 -6.13 -10.65 2.94
CA ALA A 101 -7.27 -9.75 3.21
C ALA A 101 -8.45 -10.00 2.27
N VAL A 102 -8.18 -10.30 1.00
CA VAL A 102 -9.21 -10.69 0.02
C VAL A 102 -9.75 -12.09 0.35
N ASP A 103 -8.85 -13.02 0.74
CA ASP A 103 -9.26 -14.38 1.10
C ASP A 103 -10.23 -14.39 2.29
N ILE A 104 -9.92 -13.66 3.38
CA ILE A 104 -10.83 -13.59 4.55
C ILE A 104 -12.12 -12.83 4.23
N PHE A 105 -12.08 -11.81 3.38
CA PHE A 105 -13.29 -11.11 2.91
C PHE A 105 -14.28 -12.10 2.30
N LEU A 106 -13.81 -13.00 1.44
CA LEU A 106 -14.65 -14.00 0.79
C LEU A 106 -15.06 -15.12 1.76
N ALA A 107 -14.10 -15.68 2.52
CA ALA A 107 -14.32 -16.84 3.38
C ALA A 107 -15.21 -16.51 4.59
N GLU A 108 -14.98 -15.36 5.23
CA GLU A 108 -15.71 -14.93 6.43
C GLU A 108 -16.90 -14.03 6.11
N ARG A 109 -17.15 -13.77 4.82
CA ARG A 109 -18.26 -12.92 4.33
C ARG A 109 -18.23 -11.53 4.94
N LEU A 110 -17.03 -10.92 5.00
CA LEU A 110 -16.89 -9.54 5.43
C LEU A 110 -17.58 -8.60 4.40
N ASP A 111 -17.81 -7.37 4.79
CA ASP A 111 -18.49 -6.38 3.92
C ASP A 111 -17.58 -5.86 2.81
N ALA A 112 -16.26 -5.77 3.06
CA ALA A 112 -15.26 -5.33 2.10
C ALA A 112 -13.87 -5.91 2.37
N ALA A 113 -12.98 -5.86 1.35
CA ALA A 113 -11.54 -5.92 1.53
C ALA A 113 -10.92 -4.59 1.10
N ALA A 114 -10.07 -4.00 1.95
CA ALA A 114 -9.26 -2.85 1.57
C ALA A 114 -7.94 -3.30 0.93
N GLY A 115 -7.47 -2.55 -0.06
CA GLY A 115 -6.22 -2.85 -0.73
C GLY A 115 -5.75 -1.75 -1.66
N VAL A 116 -4.65 -2.01 -2.33
CA VAL A 116 -4.17 -1.20 -3.45
C VAL A 116 -5.06 -1.47 -4.66
N ARG A 117 -5.45 -0.41 -5.39
CA ARG A 117 -6.39 -0.47 -6.51
C ARG A 117 -6.03 -1.54 -7.54
N GLN A 118 -4.82 -1.51 -8.11
CA GLN A 118 -4.45 -2.39 -9.22
C GLN A 118 -4.57 -3.88 -8.89
N PRO A 119 -4.03 -4.41 -7.77
CA PRO A 119 -4.25 -5.80 -7.39
C PRO A 119 -5.72 -6.16 -7.18
N LEU A 120 -6.52 -5.24 -6.61
CA LEU A 120 -7.96 -5.47 -6.43
C LEU A 120 -8.71 -5.53 -7.76
N GLU A 121 -8.37 -4.65 -8.71
CA GLU A 121 -8.94 -4.65 -10.06
C GLU A 121 -8.56 -5.93 -10.83
N GLN A 122 -7.29 -6.36 -10.75
CA GLN A 122 -6.87 -7.63 -11.35
C GLN A 122 -7.61 -8.82 -10.76
N PHE A 123 -7.89 -8.82 -9.46
CA PHE A 123 -8.69 -9.84 -8.82
C PHE A 123 -10.15 -9.80 -9.31
N ALA A 124 -10.76 -8.62 -9.37
CA ALA A 124 -12.14 -8.44 -9.82
C ALA A 124 -12.35 -8.82 -11.29
N LEU A 125 -11.34 -8.63 -12.16
CA LEU A 125 -11.41 -9.09 -13.56
C LEU A 125 -11.56 -10.61 -13.71
N GLN A 126 -11.21 -11.37 -12.68
CA GLN A 126 -11.28 -12.83 -12.66
C GLN A 126 -12.46 -13.36 -11.82
N ASN A 127 -13.24 -12.46 -11.19
CA ASN A 127 -14.27 -12.81 -10.21
C ASN A 127 -15.48 -11.87 -10.31
N ASP A 128 -16.48 -12.25 -11.08
CA ASP A 128 -17.68 -11.43 -11.35
C ASP A 128 -18.53 -11.12 -10.11
N GLU A 129 -18.32 -11.84 -9.01
CA GLU A 129 -19.05 -11.63 -7.76
C GLU A 129 -18.58 -10.41 -6.95
N VAL A 130 -17.49 -9.76 -7.38
CA VAL A 130 -16.91 -8.63 -6.68
C VAL A 130 -16.61 -7.49 -7.65
N ARG A 131 -16.55 -6.28 -7.10
CA ARG A 131 -16.15 -5.06 -7.82
C ARG A 131 -15.31 -4.16 -6.96
N VAL A 132 -14.46 -3.35 -7.58
CA VAL A 132 -13.68 -2.31 -6.91
C VAL A 132 -14.49 -1.00 -6.93
N LEU A 133 -14.46 -0.26 -5.81
CA LEU A 133 -15.07 1.08 -5.77
C LEU A 133 -14.26 2.07 -6.62
N ILE A 134 -14.99 2.99 -7.29
CA ILE A 134 -14.38 3.96 -8.22
C ILE A 134 -13.50 4.96 -7.49
N ASP A 135 -13.95 5.45 -6.33
CA ASP A 135 -13.21 6.39 -5.51
C ASP A 135 -12.12 5.70 -4.67
N SER A 136 -11.23 6.49 -4.09
CA SER A 136 -10.18 6.02 -3.20
C SER A 136 -10.28 6.72 -1.85
N PHE A 137 -9.98 5.99 -0.76
CA PHE A 137 -9.95 6.60 0.57
C PHE A 137 -8.58 7.22 0.88
N THR A 138 -7.52 6.84 0.17
CA THR A 138 -6.18 7.41 0.38
C THR A 138 -5.28 7.28 -0.83
N GLN A 139 -4.29 8.18 -0.91
CA GLN A 139 -3.13 8.06 -1.77
C GLN A 139 -1.96 7.50 -0.97
N ILE A 140 -1.37 6.42 -1.45
CA ILE A 140 -0.23 5.74 -0.84
C ILE A 140 1.05 6.17 -1.57
N ARG A 141 1.94 6.87 -0.86
CA ARG A 141 3.18 7.42 -1.40
C ARG A 141 4.33 6.45 -1.16
N GLN A 142 4.75 5.74 -2.20
CA GLN A 142 5.88 4.81 -2.13
C GLN A 142 7.21 5.57 -2.26
N ALA A 143 8.15 5.28 -1.36
CA ALA A 143 9.44 5.95 -1.30
C ALA A 143 10.58 4.97 -1.02
N MET A 144 11.80 5.41 -1.28
CA MET A 144 12.99 4.74 -0.76
C MET A 144 13.13 5.07 0.73
N ALA A 145 13.45 4.06 1.51
CA ALA A 145 13.46 4.09 2.98
C ALA A 145 14.83 3.65 3.49
N ILE A 146 15.42 4.40 4.41
CA ILE A 146 16.65 4.03 5.13
C ILE A 146 16.41 4.10 6.64
N PRO A 147 17.06 3.25 7.44
CA PRO A 147 16.97 3.33 8.89
C PRO A 147 17.34 4.74 9.38
N ILE A 148 16.63 5.28 10.36
CA ILE A 148 16.85 6.66 10.85
C ILE A 148 18.28 6.87 11.36
N GLN A 149 18.93 5.82 11.88
CA GLN A 149 20.31 5.83 12.31
C GLN A 149 21.31 6.07 11.16
N ARG A 150 20.86 5.85 9.92
CA ARG A 150 21.63 6.08 8.69
C ARG A 150 21.15 7.32 7.92
N ALA A 151 20.43 8.23 8.57
CA ALA A 151 19.87 9.44 7.95
C ALA A 151 20.94 10.33 7.25
N HIS A 152 22.24 10.18 7.58
CA HIS A 152 23.32 10.83 6.85
C HIS A 152 23.36 10.47 5.35
N ALA A 153 22.81 9.31 4.95
CA ALA A 153 22.68 8.90 3.55
C ALA A 153 21.39 9.42 2.87
N ALA A 154 20.50 10.09 3.60
CA ALA A 154 19.19 10.51 3.08
C ALA A 154 19.33 11.46 1.87
N ALA A 155 20.27 12.38 1.88
CA ALA A 155 20.51 13.29 0.76
C ALA A 155 20.92 12.55 -0.51
N TYR A 156 21.77 11.52 -0.39
CA TYR A 156 22.18 10.70 -1.53
C TYR A 156 21.01 9.90 -2.09
N VAL A 157 20.21 9.25 -1.22
CA VAL A 157 19.02 8.48 -1.65
C VAL A 157 17.98 9.38 -2.31
N GLN A 158 17.79 10.57 -1.74
CA GLN A 158 16.89 11.58 -2.30
C GLN A 158 17.32 12.01 -3.71
N ASP A 159 18.59 12.35 -3.90
CA ASP A 159 19.17 12.78 -5.16
C ASP A 159 19.16 11.62 -6.20
N PHE A 160 19.44 10.40 -5.76
CA PHE A 160 19.35 9.20 -6.58
C PHE A 160 17.94 9.04 -7.16
N ILE A 161 16.90 9.04 -6.32
CA ILE A 161 15.54 8.81 -6.81
C ILE A 161 15.03 9.97 -7.69
N GLN A 162 15.38 11.21 -7.36
CA GLN A 162 15.02 12.36 -8.18
C GLN A 162 15.62 12.30 -9.60
N ARG A 163 16.88 11.92 -9.73
CA ARG A 163 17.50 11.71 -11.04
C ARG A 163 16.80 10.61 -11.85
N HIS A 164 16.37 9.52 -11.19
CA HIS A 164 15.70 8.43 -11.88
C HIS A 164 14.24 8.75 -12.25
N ILE A 165 13.57 9.60 -11.47
CA ILE A 165 12.28 10.19 -11.87
C ILE A 165 12.48 11.12 -13.07
N GLY A 166 13.41 12.07 -12.97
CA GLY A 166 13.66 13.09 -14.01
C GLY A 166 14.18 12.51 -15.33
N SER A 167 14.89 11.39 -15.31
CA SER A 167 15.33 10.70 -16.53
C SER A 167 14.24 9.85 -17.20
N GLY A 168 13.06 9.71 -16.58
CA GLY A 168 12.00 8.83 -17.07
C GLY A 168 12.18 7.35 -16.73
N PHE A 169 13.30 6.97 -16.10
CA PHE A 169 13.61 5.57 -15.77
C PHE A 169 12.51 4.91 -14.91
N VAL A 170 11.96 5.64 -13.93
CA VAL A 170 10.89 5.11 -13.07
C VAL A 170 9.63 4.83 -13.89
N ALA A 171 9.18 5.78 -14.71
CA ALA A 171 8.00 5.61 -15.55
C ALA A 171 8.16 4.47 -16.57
N GLU A 172 9.33 4.38 -17.20
CA GLU A 172 9.65 3.29 -18.14
C GLU A 172 9.66 1.93 -17.44
N SER A 173 10.24 1.85 -16.24
CA SER A 173 10.28 0.59 -15.45
C SER A 173 8.89 0.14 -15.03
N LEU A 174 8.02 1.05 -14.60
CA LEU A 174 6.62 0.78 -14.28
C LEU A 174 5.86 0.27 -15.51
N SER A 175 6.00 0.95 -16.65
CA SER A 175 5.38 0.51 -17.90
C SER A 175 5.81 -0.90 -18.30
N LYS A 176 7.11 -1.19 -18.25
CA LYS A 176 7.66 -2.52 -18.57
C LYS A 176 7.19 -3.63 -17.64
N SER A 177 6.86 -3.30 -16.39
CA SER A 177 6.33 -4.24 -15.40
C SER A 177 4.80 -4.34 -15.37
N GLY A 178 4.11 -3.72 -16.35
CA GLY A 178 2.64 -3.73 -16.41
C GLY A 178 1.97 -2.80 -15.38
N GLN A 179 2.72 -1.85 -14.80
CA GLN A 179 2.24 -0.88 -13.81
C GLN A 179 2.22 0.56 -14.37
N GLY A 180 2.06 0.72 -15.68
CA GLY A 180 2.15 2.01 -16.35
C GLY A 180 1.04 3.03 -16.01
N GLU A 181 -0.04 2.58 -15.40
CA GLU A 181 -1.17 3.43 -15.00
C GLU A 181 -0.98 4.14 -13.65
N VAL A 182 0.05 3.78 -12.88
CA VAL A 182 0.31 4.42 -11.60
C VAL A 182 0.96 5.80 -11.78
N HIS A 183 0.66 6.71 -10.87
CA HIS A 183 1.16 8.09 -10.94
C HIS A 183 2.61 8.19 -10.47
N VAL A 184 3.51 8.66 -11.35
CA VAL A 184 4.86 9.09 -10.99
C VAL A 184 4.81 10.59 -10.69
N PRO A 185 5.10 11.02 -9.45
CA PRO A 185 5.05 12.44 -9.12
C PRO A 185 6.14 13.22 -9.91
N PRO A 186 5.91 14.49 -10.22
CA PRO A 186 6.96 15.34 -10.82
C PRO A 186 8.13 15.52 -9.83
N ASN A 187 9.29 15.87 -10.39
CA ASN A 187 10.49 16.22 -9.61
C ASN A 187 10.28 17.43 -8.72
#